data_fa59c9a089d9d9a63219b87dd89da6fd
#
_entry.id   fa59c9a089d9d9a63219b87dd89da6fd
#
_cell.length_a   1.000
_cell.length_b   1.000
_cell.length_c   1.000
_cell.angle_alpha   90.00
_cell.angle_beta   90.00
_cell.angle_gamma   90.00
#
_symmetry.space_group_name_H-M   'P 1'
#
loop_
_entity.id
_entity.type
_entity.pdbx_description
1 polymer ?
#
loop_
_entity_poly.entity_id
_entity_poly.type
_entity_poly.pdbx_seq_one_letter_code
_entity_poly.pdbx_strand_id
1 'polypeptide(L)'
;MAPTRFSPGRTDVTAVASDVLQYGPGLPPESELKLLGHVDGRRILDLGCGAGAGAVALAKAGARVIAVDEDVANVGTARDNAEREGVRVETHHGPLPELAFVRADTIDAAVSVYGLAAADDLDRIFRQVHRVLKPERPFVFSLPHPAFTLLDPDGGEPVLRRTWWDSSPVAWSVAADGAEPDRARTFSGLFASLGRANFRVDALAEPEPDRAAAGDGWSDPMRWVPPTLIIRARKVA
;
A
#
# COMPACT_ATOMS: atom_id res chain seq x y z
N MET A 1 -15.39 -10.79 23.75
CA MET A 1 -14.34 -10.38 22.80
C MET A 1 -15.03 -9.49 21.77
N ALA A 2 -14.65 -8.21 21.65
CA ALA A 2 -15.12 -7.39 20.54
C ALA A 2 -14.58 -7.99 19.24
N PRO A 3 -15.41 -8.09 18.17
CA PRO A 3 -14.93 -8.60 16.90
C PRO A 3 -13.73 -7.75 16.44
N THR A 4 -12.65 -8.41 16.04
CA THR A 4 -11.51 -7.77 15.41
C THR A 4 -12.04 -7.12 14.14
N ARG A 5 -12.07 -5.79 14.09
CA ARG A 5 -12.56 -5.08 12.92
C ARG A 5 -11.61 -5.32 11.77
N PHE A 6 -12.14 -5.79 10.67
CA PHE A 6 -11.41 -6.05 9.45
C PHE A 6 -10.78 -4.75 8.91
N SER A 7 -9.48 -4.78 8.64
CA SER A 7 -8.80 -3.74 7.89
C SER A 7 -7.75 -4.39 6.98
N PRO A 8 -7.95 -4.43 5.66
CA PRO A 8 -7.08 -5.15 4.74
C PRO A 8 -5.62 -4.63 4.72
N GLY A 9 -5.40 -3.40 5.14
CA GLY A 9 -4.06 -2.80 5.21
C GLY A 9 -3.34 -2.97 6.54
N ARG A 10 -4.00 -3.53 7.55
CA ARG A 10 -3.45 -3.64 8.91
C ARG A 10 -3.23 -5.08 9.29
N THR A 11 -2.24 -5.68 8.66
CA THR A 11 -1.63 -6.89 9.21
C THR A 11 -0.96 -6.53 10.53
N ASP A 12 -1.11 -7.41 11.51
CA ASP A 12 -0.48 -7.31 12.82
C ASP A 12 0.97 -6.81 12.67
N VAL A 13 1.30 -5.70 13.32
CA VAL A 13 2.65 -5.10 13.32
C VAL A 13 3.73 -6.07 13.81
N THR A 14 3.33 -7.21 14.38
CA THR A 14 4.22 -8.30 14.78
C THR A 14 4.41 -9.36 13.68
N ALA A 15 3.73 -9.24 12.53
CA ALA A 15 3.88 -10.19 11.44
C ALA A 15 5.33 -10.22 10.97
N VAL A 16 5.91 -11.42 11.01
CA VAL A 16 7.28 -11.70 10.55
C VAL A 16 7.44 -11.15 9.13
N ALA A 17 8.53 -10.44 8.91
CA ALA A 17 8.87 -9.92 7.59
C ALA A 17 8.79 -11.05 6.55
N SER A 18 7.92 -10.87 5.56
CA SER A 18 7.77 -11.83 4.46
C SER A 18 9.05 -11.82 3.61
N ASP A 19 9.42 -12.97 3.04
CA ASP A 19 10.51 -13.03 2.06
C ASP A 19 10.09 -12.49 0.69
N VAL A 20 8.82 -12.18 0.52
CA VAL A 20 8.25 -11.68 -0.73
C VAL A 20 7.34 -10.48 -0.49
N LEU A 21 7.38 -9.52 -1.41
CA LEU A 21 6.45 -8.40 -1.40
C LEU A 21 5.04 -8.89 -1.79
N GLN A 22 4.06 -8.59 -0.93
CA GLN A 22 2.63 -8.82 -1.19
C GLN A 22 1.89 -7.49 -1.13
N TYR A 23 0.86 -7.34 -1.97
CA TYR A 23 0.04 -6.11 -2.06
C TYR A 23 -1.22 -6.15 -1.19
N GLY A 24 -1.45 -7.25 -0.48
CA GLY A 24 -2.58 -7.45 0.42
C GLY A 24 -2.71 -8.89 0.87
N PRO A 25 -3.58 -9.17 1.88
CA PRO A 25 -3.78 -10.50 2.41
C PRO A 25 -4.28 -11.49 1.35
N GLY A 26 -3.62 -12.65 1.26
CA GLY A 26 -4.01 -13.71 0.34
C GLY A 26 -3.78 -13.41 -1.14
N LEU A 27 -3.20 -12.27 -1.50
CA LEU A 27 -2.92 -11.93 -2.89
C LEU A 27 -1.65 -12.60 -3.39
N PRO A 28 -1.54 -12.84 -4.71
CA PRO A 28 -0.31 -13.29 -5.33
C PRO A 28 0.85 -12.31 -5.00
N PRO A 29 2.07 -12.83 -4.77
CA PRO A 29 3.23 -11.99 -4.50
C PRO A 29 3.71 -11.23 -5.75
N GLU A 30 4.56 -10.21 -5.55
CA GLU A 30 5.18 -9.44 -6.65
C GLU A 30 5.93 -10.33 -7.65
N SER A 31 6.52 -11.44 -7.20
CA SER A 31 7.21 -12.41 -8.08
C SER A 31 6.29 -13.01 -9.16
N GLU A 32 4.99 -13.06 -8.91
CA GLU A 32 3.96 -13.51 -9.87
C GLU A 32 3.35 -12.32 -10.63
N LEU A 33 2.98 -11.25 -9.92
CA LEU A 33 2.32 -10.08 -10.52
C LEU A 33 3.25 -9.24 -11.39
N LYS A 34 4.55 -9.20 -11.08
CA LYS A 34 5.62 -8.50 -11.84
C LYS A 34 5.30 -7.04 -12.14
N LEU A 35 4.71 -6.34 -11.17
CA LEU A 35 4.29 -4.96 -11.34
C LEU A 35 5.45 -3.97 -11.19
N LEU A 36 6.38 -4.22 -10.25
CA LEU A 36 7.61 -3.42 -10.09
C LEU A 36 8.68 -3.80 -11.12
N GLY A 37 8.65 -5.06 -11.58
CA GLY A 37 9.68 -5.62 -12.44
C GLY A 37 10.96 -5.98 -11.69
N HIS A 38 12.12 -5.88 -12.37
CA HIS A 38 13.42 -6.23 -11.78
C HIS A 38 13.82 -5.21 -10.70
N VAL A 39 14.10 -5.68 -9.48
CA VAL A 39 14.37 -4.83 -8.31
C VAL A 39 15.82 -4.88 -7.81
N ASP A 40 16.59 -5.93 -8.17
CA ASP A 40 17.99 -6.08 -7.75
C ASP A 40 18.85 -4.89 -8.20
N GLY A 41 19.63 -4.33 -7.26
CA GLY A 41 20.44 -3.15 -7.45
C GLY A 41 19.66 -1.84 -7.62
N ARG A 42 18.32 -1.87 -7.68
CA ARG A 42 17.47 -0.69 -7.88
C ARG A 42 17.26 0.08 -6.58
N ARG A 43 17.08 1.39 -6.72
CA ARG A 43 16.71 2.27 -5.61
C ARG A 43 15.20 2.39 -5.54
N ILE A 44 14.61 1.84 -4.49
CA ILE A 44 13.15 1.75 -4.33
C ILE A 44 12.70 2.59 -3.13
N LEU A 45 11.64 3.36 -3.33
CA LEU A 45 10.96 4.12 -2.30
C LEU A 45 9.72 3.34 -1.84
N ASP A 46 9.63 3.01 -0.54
CA ASP A 46 8.47 2.41 0.10
C ASP A 46 7.76 3.46 0.96
N LEU A 47 6.52 3.82 0.59
CA LEU A 47 5.72 4.89 1.18
C LEU A 47 4.62 4.33 2.08
N GLY A 48 4.61 4.74 3.34
CA GLY A 48 3.74 4.16 4.35
C GLY A 48 4.16 2.73 4.61
N CYS A 49 5.44 2.53 4.93
CA CYS A 49 6.07 1.22 5.01
C CYS A 49 5.56 0.37 6.20
N GLY A 50 4.82 0.96 7.15
CA GLY A 50 4.39 0.29 8.36
C GLY A 50 5.57 -0.34 9.10
N ALA A 51 5.41 -1.58 9.55
CA ALA A 51 6.46 -2.35 10.21
C ALA A 51 7.61 -2.80 9.28
N GLY A 52 7.62 -2.38 8.01
CA GLY A 52 8.70 -2.60 7.07
C GLY A 52 8.71 -3.97 6.37
N ALA A 53 7.64 -4.74 6.41
CA ALA A 53 7.60 -6.07 5.78
C ALA A 53 7.93 -5.99 4.27
N GLY A 54 7.31 -5.04 3.54
CA GLY A 54 7.59 -4.80 2.12
C GLY A 54 9.03 -4.34 1.88
N ALA A 55 9.52 -3.41 2.71
CA ALA A 55 10.88 -2.89 2.62
C ALA A 55 11.93 -4.00 2.82
N VAL A 56 11.73 -4.88 3.81
CA VAL A 56 12.60 -6.03 4.07
C VAL A 56 12.59 -7.01 2.90
N ALA A 57 11.40 -7.37 2.41
CA ALA A 57 11.27 -8.27 1.26
C ALA A 57 12.00 -7.72 0.01
N LEU A 58 11.85 -6.44 -0.28
CA LEU A 58 12.55 -5.78 -1.38
C LEU A 58 14.08 -5.75 -1.16
N ALA A 59 14.53 -5.50 0.07
CA ALA A 59 15.95 -5.51 0.39
C ALA A 59 16.56 -6.91 0.26
N LYS A 60 15.84 -7.97 0.68
CA LYS A 60 16.22 -9.37 0.44
C LYS A 60 16.32 -9.69 -1.04
N ALA A 61 15.47 -9.10 -1.87
CA ALA A 61 15.53 -9.22 -3.33
C ALA A 61 16.63 -8.35 -3.98
N GLY A 62 17.53 -7.77 -3.19
CA GLY A 62 18.70 -7.02 -3.66
C GLY A 62 18.46 -5.53 -3.91
N ALA A 63 17.29 -4.98 -3.59
CA ALA A 63 17.00 -3.57 -3.75
C ALA A 63 17.69 -2.70 -2.66
N ARG A 64 17.99 -1.45 -3.03
CA ARG A 64 18.36 -0.39 -2.08
C ARG A 64 17.11 0.38 -1.69
N VAL A 65 16.56 0.09 -0.50
CA VAL A 65 15.26 0.56 -0.08
C VAL A 65 15.37 1.79 0.80
N ILE A 66 14.53 2.79 0.51
CA ILE A 66 14.21 3.93 1.38
C ILE A 66 12.76 3.73 1.81
N ALA A 67 12.54 3.54 3.10
CA ALA A 67 11.22 3.32 3.71
C ALA A 67 10.79 4.56 4.50
N VAL A 68 9.58 5.04 4.27
CA VAL A 68 9.03 6.24 4.90
C VAL A 68 7.71 5.92 5.58
N ASP A 69 7.52 6.39 6.81
CA ASP A 69 6.24 6.29 7.52
C ASP A 69 6.01 7.50 8.39
N GLU A 70 4.75 7.88 8.58
CA GLU A 70 4.33 9.01 9.43
C GLU A 70 4.32 8.64 10.91
N ASP A 71 4.29 7.35 11.24
CA ASP A 71 4.33 6.84 12.60
C ASP A 71 5.77 6.46 12.98
N VAL A 72 6.30 7.13 14.00
CA VAL A 72 7.64 6.88 14.53
C VAL A 72 7.80 5.44 15.06
N ALA A 73 6.74 4.82 15.59
CA ALA A 73 6.77 3.45 16.07
C ALA A 73 6.91 2.46 14.91
N ASN A 74 6.22 2.70 13.80
CA ASN A 74 6.39 1.94 12.56
C ASN A 74 7.82 2.01 12.04
N VAL A 75 8.39 3.21 11.98
CA VAL A 75 9.79 3.42 11.53
C VAL A 75 10.78 2.67 12.43
N GLY A 76 10.56 2.69 13.75
CA GLY A 76 11.35 1.92 14.72
C GLY A 76 11.26 0.41 14.43
N THR A 77 10.04 -0.11 14.32
CA THR A 77 9.78 -1.53 14.05
C THR A 77 10.36 -1.96 12.70
N ALA A 78 10.24 -1.13 11.66
CA ALA A 78 10.81 -1.42 10.33
C ALA A 78 12.33 -1.55 10.39
N ARG A 79 13.00 -0.70 11.17
CA ARG A 79 14.46 -0.77 11.40
C ARG A 79 14.84 -2.07 12.11
N ASP A 80 14.16 -2.38 13.23
CA ASP A 80 14.43 -3.59 14.01
C ASP A 80 14.18 -4.86 13.18
N ASN A 81 13.15 -4.87 12.34
CA ASN A 81 12.87 -5.96 11.42
C ASN A 81 13.98 -6.12 10.38
N ALA A 82 14.46 -5.02 9.78
CA ALA A 82 15.55 -5.06 8.82
C ALA A 82 16.86 -5.59 9.45
N GLU A 83 17.18 -5.14 10.67
CA GLU A 83 18.34 -5.62 11.42
C GLU A 83 18.23 -7.12 11.73
N ARG A 84 17.07 -7.59 12.21
CA ARG A 84 16.81 -8.99 12.51
C ARG A 84 16.95 -9.88 11.29
N GLU A 85 16.52 -9.42 10.14
CA GLU A 85 16.59 -10.13 8.86
C GLU A 85 17.96 -9.95 8.14
N GLY A 86 18.90 -9.23 8.74
CA GLY A 86 20.24 -9.03 8.21
C GLY A 86 20.29 -8.21 6.92
N VAL A 87 19.29 -7.36 6.65
CA VAL A 87 19.24 -6.52 5.46
C VAL A 87 19.36 -5.04 5.81
N ARG A 88 19.74 -4.21 4.83
CA ARG A 88 19.85 -2.77 5.01
C ARG A 88 18.67 -2.05 4.38
N VAL A 89 17.91 -1.33 5.21
CA VAL A 89 16.84 -0.41 4.81
C VAL A 89 17.15 0.97 5.38
N GLU A 90 17.08 2.00 4.55
CA GLU A 90 17.14 3.40 4.98
C GLU A 90 15.75 3.83 5.43
N THR A 91 15.56 4.10 6.72
CA THR A 91 14.23 4.43 7.28
C THR A 91 14.13 5.91 7.60
N HIS A 92 13.01 6.54 7.24
CA HIS A 92 12.71 7.95 7.50
C HIS A 92 11.34 8.08 8.17
N HIS A 93 11.29 8.86 9.26
CA HIS A 93 10.05 9.30 9.87
C HIS A 93 9.65 10.65 9.30
N GLY A 94 8.43 10.77 8.81
CA GLY A 94 7.88 12.04 8.32
C GLY A 94 6.64 11.89 7.45
N PRO A 95 5.97 13.02 7.17
CA PRO A 95 4.76 13.03 6.35
C PRO A 95 5.03 12.51 4.93
N LEU A 96 4.17 11.65 4.43
CA LEU A 96 4.34 11.04 3.09
C LEU A 96 4.45 12.06 1.95
N PRO A 97 3.77 13.25 1.99
CA PRO A 97 3.95 14.29 0.99
C PRO A 97 5.24 15.11 1.15
N GLU A 98 6.16 14.75 2.05
CA GLU A 98 7.39 15.51 2.32
C GLU A 98 8.65 14.69 2.02
N LEU A 99 8.98 14.53 0.73
CA LEU A 99 10.13 13.77 0.26
C LEU A 99 11.35 14.65 -0.08
N ALA A 100 11.55 15.78 0.61
CA ALA A 100 12.63 16.73 0.32
C ALA A 100 14.04 16.11 0.46
N PHE A 101 14.21 15.09 1.30
CA PHE A 101 15.45 14.34 1.48
C PHE A 101 15.78 13.42 0.30
N VAL A 102 14.82 13.14 -0.59
CA VAL A 102 15.05 12.37 -1.82
C VAL A 102 15.22 13.34 -3.00
N ARG A 103 16.36 13.24 -3.69
CA ARG A 103 16.62 14.05 -4.90
C ARG A 103 15.68 13.65 -6.03
N ALA A 104 15.35 14.65 -6.88
CA ALA A 104 14.56 14.41 -8.08
C ALA A 104 15.26 13.39 -9.01
N ASP A 105 14.47 12.60 -9.71
CA ASP A 105 14.93 11.65 -10.73
C ASP A 105 16.00 10.65 -10.25
N THR A 106 15.88 10.19 -8.99
CA THR A 106 16.86 9.23 -8.42
C THR A 106 16.26 7.87 -8.06
N ILE A 107 14.95 7.74 -8.02
CA ILE A 107 14.23 6.52 -7.64
C ILE A 107 13.91 5.69 -8.88
N ASP A 108 14.20 4.40 -8.84
CA ASP A 108 13.93 3.45 -9.92
C ASP A 108 12.53 2.83 -9.87
N ALA A 109 11.93 2.77 -8.70
CA ALA A 109 10.52 2.40 -8.51
C ALA A 109 10.02 2.93 -7.17
N ALA A 110 8.72 3.23 -7.07
CA ALA A 110 8.07 3.51 -5.80
C ALA A 110 6.99 2.46 -5.54
N VAL A 111 6.78 2.12 -4.28
CA VAL A 111 5.75 1.20 -3.83
C VAL A 111 5.02 1.76 -2.62
N SER A 112 3.75 1.40 -2.45
CA SER A 112 3.01 1.62 -1.22
C SER A 112 1.98 0.50 -1.06
N VAL A 113 2.07 -0.26 0.01
CA VAL A 113 1.08 -1.30 0.33
C VAL A 113 0.15 -0.76 1.39
N TYR A 114 -1.04 -0.34 0.99
CA TYR A 114 -2.04 0.33 1.82
C TYR A 114 -1.58 1.62 2.54
N GLY A 115 -0.32 1.98 2.49
CA GLY A 115 0.22 3.15 3.16
C GLY A 115 -0.45 4.48 2.77
N LEU A 116 -1.17 4.49 1.64
CA LEU A 116 -1.93 5.65 1.16
C LEU A 116 -3.43 5.58 1.47
N ALA A 117 -3.90 4.53 2.13
CA ALA A 117 -5.33 4.31 2.33
C ALA A 117 -6.00 5.42 3.15
N ALA A 118 -5.35 5.86 4.22
CA ALA A 118 -5.83 6.95 5.09
C ALA A 118 -5.44 8.36 4.61
N ALA A 119 -4.58 8.49 3.60
CA ALA A 119 -4.02 9.78 3.18
C ALA A 119 -5.11 10.77 2.71
N ASP A 120 -5.08 12.01 3.20
CA ASP A 120 -6.02 13.06 2.81
C ASP A 120 -5.71 13.66 1.44
N ASP A 121 -4.45 13.95 1.15
CA ASP A 121 -4.00 14.65 -0.06
C ASP A 121 -3.12 13.77 -0.95
N LEU A 122 -3.77 12.86 -1.70
CA LEU A 122 -3.07 12.03 -2.70
C LEU A 122 -2.42 12.88 -3.80
N ASP A 123 -3.00 14.01 -4.17
CA ASP A 123 -2.45 14.87 -5.23
C ASP A 123 -1.06 15.38 -4.84
N ARG A 124 -0.87 15.77 -3.58
CA ARG A 124 0.43 16.21 -3.08
C ARG A 124 1.44 15.06 -3.01
N ILE A 125 1.01 13.90 -2.51
CA ILE A 125 1.86 12.70 -2.46
C ILE A 125 2.28 12.28 -3.86
N PHE A 126 1.35 12.19 -4.81
CA PHE A 126 1.65 11.77 -6.18
C PHE A 126 2.61 12.73 -6.88
N ARG A 127 2.46 14.05 -6.68
CA ARG A 127 3.43 15.04 -7.21
C ARG A 127 4.83 14.83 -6.64
N GLN A 128 4.97 14.50 -5.36
CA GLN A 128 6.29 14.22 -4.77
C GLN A 128 6.88 12.91 -5.26
N VAL A 129 6.06 11.86 -5.37
CA VAL A 129 6.51 10.59 -5.97
C VAL A 129 6.95 10.80 -7.42
N HIS A 130 6.17 11.55 -8.21
CA HIS A 130 6.52 11.90 -9.58
C HIS A 130 7.87 12.64 -9.63
N ARG A 131 8.10 13.62 -8.75
CA ARG A 131 9.35 14.37 -8.70
C ARG A 131 10.57 13.48 -8.49
N VAL A 132 10.49 12.51 -7.57
CA VAL A 132 11.64 11.68 -7.19
C VAL A 132 11.88 10.48 -8.13
N LEU A 133 10.85 9.99 -8.80
CA LEU A 133 10.95 8.92 -9.78
C LEU A 133 11.73 9.37 -11.02
N LYS A 134 12.54 8.50 -11.58
CA LYS A 134 13.11 8.66 -12.92
C LYS A 134 12.00 8.55 -13.98
N PRO A 135 12.17 9.14 -15.17
CA PRO A 135 11.21 9.00 -16.26
C PRO A 135 10.89 7.54 -16.58
N GLU A 136 9.62 7.26 -16.92
CA GLU A 136 9.07 5.94 -17.28
C GLU A 136 9.15 4.89 -16.16
N ARG A 137 9.56 5.26 -14.96
CA ARG A 137 9.65 4.31 -13.84
C ARG A 137 8.30 4.12 -13.14
N PRO A 138 8.05 2.90 -12.62
CA PRO A 138 6.77 2.56 -12.04
C PRO A 138 6.60 3.12 -10.62
N PHE A 139 5.39 3.53 -10.33
CA PHE A 139 4.82 3.64 -9.01
C PHE A 139 3.70 2.61 -8.88
N VAL A 140 3.84 1.66 -7.96
CA VAL A 140 2.86 0.61 -7.70
C VAL A 140 2.30 0.80 -6.30
N PHE A 141 0.99 0.86 -6.18
CA PHE A 141 0.37 0.96 -4.87
C PHE A 141 -0.92 0.16 -4.78
N SER A 142 -1.20 -0.34 -3.59
CA SER A 142 -2.46 -0.98 -3.26
C SER A 142 -3.28 -0.13 -2.30
N LEU A 143 -4.60 -0.22 -2.46
CA LEU A 143 -5.60 0.45 -1.63
C LEU A 143 -6.76 -0.52 -1.36
N PRO A 144 -7.59 -0.28 -0.33
CA PRO A 144 -8.90 -0.90 -0.24
C PRO A 144 -9.67 -0.67 -1.54
N HIS A 145 -10.22 -1.74 -2.09
CA HIS A 145 -10.94 -1.68 -3.35
C HIS A 145 -12.19 -0.78 -3.20
N PRO A 146 -12.44 0.18 -4.10
CA PRO A 146 -13.57 1.10 -3.98
C PRO A 146 -14.92 0.43 -3.76
N ALA A 147 -15.20 -0.67 -4.46
CA ALA A 147 -16.44 -1.41 -4.28
C ALA A 147 -16.48 -2.16 -2.94
N PHE A 148 -15.34 -2.67 -2.45
CA PHE A 148 -15.27 -3.36 -1.17
C PHE A 148 -15.56 -2.40 0.00
N THR A 149 -15.14 -1.14 -0.10
CA THR A 149 -15.42 -0.12 0.93
C THR A 149 -16.91 0.18 1.12
N LEU A 150 -17.77 -0.24 0.20
CA LEU A 150 -19.22 -0.09 0.31
C LEU A 150 -19.87 -1.20 1.14
N LEU A 151 -19.18 -2.31 1.38
CA LEU A 151 -19.73 -3.51 2.00
C LEU A 151 -19.57 -3.49 3.53
N ASP A 152 -20.36 -4.36 4.17
CA ASP A 152 -20.12 -4.76 5.55
C ASP A 152 -19.08 -5.90 5.55
N PRO A 153 -17.86 -5.67 6.05
CA PRO A 153 -16.82 -6.69 6.02
C PRO A 153 -17.08 -7.86 6.97
N ASP A 154 -17.89 -7.66 8.00
CA ASP A 154 -18.23 -8.68 9.00
C ASP A 154 -19.49 -9.48 8.58
N GLY A 155 -20.10 -9.15 7.45
CA GLY A 155 -21.27 -9.83 6.91
C GLY A 155 -20.92 -11.13 6.19
N GLY A 156 -21.80 -12.15 6.25
CA GLY A 156 -21.66 -13.38 5.46
C GLY A 156 -22.00 -13.19 3.99
N GLU A 157 -22.95 -12.30 3.69
CA GLU A 157 -23.35 -11.91 2.33
C GLU A 157 -22.97 -10.46 2.06
N PRO A 158 -22.70 -10.10 0.79
CA PRO A 158 -22.31 -8.73 0.44
C PRO A 158 -23.52 -7.80 0.57
N VAL A 159 -23.52 -7.00 1.63
CA VAL A 159 -24.55 -5.98 1.87
C VAL A 159 -23.94 -4.61 1.75
N LEU A 160 -24.51 -3.77 0.87
CA LEU A 160 -24.09 -2.38 0.73
C LEU A 160 -24.50 -1.58 1.97
N ARG A 161 -23.52 -0.94 2.62
CA ARG A 161 -23.70 -0.07 3.78
C ARG A 161 -23.49 1.41 3.47
N ARG A 162 -22.97 1.71 2.29
CA ARG A 162 -22.62 3.08 1.87
C ARG A 162 -23.02 3.30 0.42
N THR A 163 -23.23 4.55 0.05
CA THR A 163 -23.39 4.92 -1.36
C THR A 163 -22.03 5.11 -2.01
N TRP A 164 -21.98 4.95 -3.34
CA TRP A 164 -20.75 5.17 -4.12
C TRP A 164 -20.16 6.59 -3.95
N TRP A 165 -20.99 7.54 -3.65
CA TRP A 165 -20.62 8.96 -3.53
C TRP A 165 -20.30 9.40 -2.09
N ASP A 166 -20.39 8.48 -1.13
CA ASP A 166 -20.03 8.77 0.25
C ASP A 166 -18.51 8.79 0.41
N SER A 167 -17.95 10.00 0.60
CA SER A 167 -16.51 10.23 0.79
C SER A 167 -16.08 10.24 2.25
N SER A 168 -16.98 9.94 3.19
CA SER A 168 -16.64 9.87 4.61
C SER A 168 -15.63 8.74 4.87
N PRO A 169 -14.88 8.80 5.99
CA PRO A 169 -13.98 7.72 6.38
C PRO A 169 -14.68 6.37 6.45
N VAL A 170 -13.95 5.31 6.15
CA VAL A 170 -14.48 3.93 6.14
C VAL A 170 -14.57 3.43 7.59
N ALA A 171 -15.77 3.39 8.15
CA ALA A 171 -15.99 3.17 9.58
C ALA A 171 -15.42 1.83 10.12
N TRP A 172 -15.39 0.78 9.29
CA TRP A 172 -14.86 -0.52 9.69
C TRP A 172 -13.33 -0.59 9.62
N SER A 173 -12.68 0.37 8.95
CA SER A 173 -11.20 0.45 8.91
C SER A 173 -10.60 1.18 10.11
N VAL A 174 -11.43 1.70 11.02
CA VAL A 174 -10.92 2.35 12.25
C VAL A 174 -10.27 1.30 13.13
N ALA A 175 -8.98 1.42 13.34
CA ALA A 175 -8.25 0.52 14.21
C ALA A 175 -8.54 0.77 15.69
N ALA A 176 -8.39 -0.28 16.50
CA ALA A 176 -8.49 -0.19 17.95
C ALA A 176 -7.36 0.65 18.58
N ASP A 177 -6.27 0.84 17.86
CA ASP A 177 -5.08 1.61 18.26
C ASP A 177 -5.17 3.12 17.98
N GLY A 178 -6.32 3.59 17.44
CA GLY A 178 -6.57 5.00 17.18
C GLY A 178 -5.93 5.55 15.89
N ALA A 179 -5.42 4.69 15.03
CA ALA A 179 -4.92 5.14 13.73
C ALA A 179 -6.05 5.67 12.83
N GLU A 180 -5.70 6.59 11.93
CA GLU A 180 -6.65 7.23 11.02
C GLU A 180 -7.37 6.20 10.14
N PRO A 181 -8.69 6.36 9.97
CA PRO A 181 -9.48 5.45 9.13
C PRO A 181 -9.15 5.64 7.65
N ASP A 182 -9.28 4.55 6.89
CA ASP A 182 -9.14 4.60 5.44
C ASP A 182 -10.17 5.56 4.80
N ARG A 183 -9.78 6.18 3.69
CA ARG A 183 -10.66 7.06 2.91
C ARG A 183 -11.33 6.28 1.79
N ALA A 184 -12.64 6.39 1.70
CA ALA A 184 -13.36 5.87 0.54
C ALA A 184 -12.95 6.66 -0.72
N ARG A 185 -12.64 5.93 -1.79
CA ARG A 185 -12.18 6.51 -3.04
C ARG A 185 -12.95 5.93 -4.20
N THR A 186 -13.04 6.68 -5.29
CA THR A 186 -13.58 6.19 -6.55
C THR A 186 -12.47 5.96 -7.56
N PHE A 187 -12.67 5.08 -8.53
CA PHE A 187 -11.72 4.90 -9.63
C PHE A 187 -11.46 6.21 -10.37
N SER A 188 -12.53 6.95 -10.68
CA SER A 188 -12.42 8.24 -11.39
C SER A 188 -11.59 9.24 -10.58
N GLY A 189 -11.75 9.30 -9.26
CA GLY A 189 -10.96 10.17 -8.39
C GLY A 189 -9.48 9.81 -8.40
N LEU A 190 -9.15 8.51 -8.30
CA LEU A 190 -7.76 8.02 -8.34
C LEU A 190 -7.10 8.31 -9.69
N PHE A 191 -7.79 8.03 -10.81
CA PHE A 191 -7.28 8.31 -12.16
C PHE A 191 -7.08 9.80 -12.42
N ALA A 192 -8.03 10.64 -11.98
CA ALA A 192 -7.89 12.08 -12.10
C ALA A 192 -6.71 12.62 -11.28
N SER A 193 -6.50 12.12 -10.05
CA SER A 193 -5.38 12.50 -9.19
C SER A 193 -4.04 12.12 -9.83
N LEU A 194 -3.91 10.88 -10.33
CA LEU A 194 -2.71 10.43 -11.04
C LEU A 194 -2.44 11.26 -12.29
N GLY A 195 -3.47 11.55 -13.08
CA GLY A 195 -3.36 12.39 -14.27
C GLY A 195 -2.87 13.81 -13.95
N ARG A 196 -3.42 14.46 -12.89
CA ARG A 196 -2.94 15.77 -12.42
C ARG A 196 -1.48 15.76 -11.97
N ALA A 197 -1.00 14.62 -11.48
CA ALA A 197 0.39 14.45 -11.10
C ALA A 197 1.29 13.96 -12.25
N ASN A 198 0.79 13.98 -13.49
CA ASN A 198 1.50 13.56 -14.70
C ASN A 198 1.95 12.08 -14.69
N PHE A 199 1.13 11.22 -14.11
CA PHE A 199 1.26 9.77 -14.21
C PHE A 199 0.35 9.20 -15.30
N ARG A 200 0.84 8.17 -15.99
CA ARG A 200 0.06 7.32 -16.89
C ARG A 200 -0.15 5.96 -16.22
N VAL A 201 -1.41 5.61 -15.95
CA VAL A 201 -1.75 4.26 -15.47
C VAL A 201 -1.56 3.28 -16.63
N ASP A 202 -0.78 2.23 -16.42
CA ASP A 202 -0.51 1.19 -17.41
C ASP A 202 -0.89 -0.22 -16.95
N ALA A 203 -1.21 -0.40 -15.66
CA ALA A 203 -1.81 -1.62 -15.14
C ALA A 203 -2.76 -1.32 -13.98
N LEU A 204 -3.84 -2.08 -13.93
CA LEU A 204 -4.77 -2.15 -12.81
C LEU A 204 -5.01 -3.63 -12.56
N ALA A 205 -4.88 -4.08 -11.31
CA ALA A 205 -5.07 -5.46 -10.93
C ALA A 205 -6.02 -5.59 -9.74
N GLU A 206 -6.90 -6.57 -9.82
CA GLU A 206 -7.92 -6.91 -8.83
C GLU A 206 -7.85 -8.43 -8.58
N PRO A 207 -6.72 -8.93 -8.04
CA PRO A 207 -6.54 -10.37 -7.88
C PRO A 207 -7.54 -10.95 -6.89
N GLU A 208 -8.03 -12.15 -7.20
CA GLU A 208 -8.81 -12.93 -6.26
C GLU A 208 -7.91 -13.39 -5.11
N PRO A 209 -8.28 -13.12 -3.84
CA PRO A 209 -7.47 -13.54 -2.71
C PRO A 209 -7.64 -15.04 -2.45
N ASP A 210 -6.55 -15.73 -2.17
CA ASP A 210 -6.59 -17.10 -1.64
C ASP A 210 -6.97 -17.08 -0.17
N ARG A 211 -8.04 -17.78 0.19
CA ARG A 211 -8.57 -17.81 1.55
C ARG A 211 -7.57 -18.38 2.57
N ALA A 212 -6.85 -19.43 2.20
CA ALA A 212 -5.92 -20.09 3.10
C ALA A 212 -4.69 -19.19 3.33
N ALA A 213 -4.22 -18.52 2.28
CA ALA A 213 -3.10 -17.59 2.36
C ALA A 213 -3.47 -16.27 3.07
N ALA A 214 -4.74 -15.85 3.01
CA ALA A 214 -5.21 -14.65 3.71
C ALA A 214 -5.29 -14.85 5.24
N GLY A 215 -5.50 -16.09 5.72
CA GLY A 215 -5.58 -16.38 7.15
C GLY A 215 -6.58 -15.48 7.88
N ASP A 216 -6.13 -14.82 8.96
CA ASP A 216 -6.96 -13.88 9.74
C ASP A 216 -7.34 -12.59 8.98
N GLY A 217 -6.68 -12.32 7.85
CA GLY A 217 -7.03 -11.22 6.94
C GLY A 217 -8.22 -11.55 6.02
N TRP A 218 -8.81 -12.75 6.11
CA TRP A 218 -9.97 -13.12 5.32
C TRP A 218 -11.27 -12.51 5.86
N SER A 219 -12.13 -12.10 4.94
CA SER A 219 -13.51 -11.69 5.20
C SER A 219 -14.43 -12.32 4.14
N ASP A 220 -15.60 -12.81 4.54
CA ASP A 220 -16.50 -13.54 3.62
C ASP A 220 -16.95 -12.73 2.40
N PRO A 221 -17.17 -11.40 2.46
CA PRO A 221 -17.43 -10.58 1.27
C PRO A 221 -16.34 -10.62 0.19
N MET A 222 -15.10 -11.02 0.53
CA MET A 222 -14.02 -11.19 -0.46
C MET A 222 -14.29 -12.28 -1.51
N ARG A 223 -15.26 -13.16 -1.25
CA ARG A 223 -15.73 -14.15 -2.24
C ARG A 223 -16.47 -13.51 -3.42
N TRP A 224 -16.95 -12.27 -3.23
CA TRP A 224 -17.85 -11.60 -4.16
C TRP A 224 -17.23 -10.38 -4.81
N VAL A 225 -16.36 -9.70 -4.06
CA VAL A 225 -15.74 -8.44 -4.50
C VAL A 225 -14.28 -8.45 -4.08
N PRO A 226 -13.36 -8.07 -4.97
CA PRO A 226 -11.95 -7.96 -4.61
C PRO A 226 -11.75 -6.97 -3.46
N PRO A 227 -11.02 -7.33 -2.40
CA PRO A 227 -10.80 -6.43 -1.26
C PRO A 227 -9.77 -5.35 -1.58
N THR A 228 -8.92 -5.60 -2.55
CA THR A 228 -7.74 -4.79 -2.86
C THR A 228 -7.74 -4.37 -4.32
N LEU A 229 -7.48 -3.09 -4.54
CA LEU A 229 -7.14 -2.53 -5.84
C LEU A 229 -5.63 -2.28 -5.88
N ILE A 230 -4.95 -2.78 -6.91
CA ILE A 230 -3.54 -2.50 -7.16
C ILE A 230 -3.44 -1.67 -8.44
N ILE A 231 -2.74 -0.54 -8.36
CA ILE A 231 -2.52 0.34 -9.52
C ILE A 231 -1.01 0.45 -9.77
N ARG A 232 -0.62 0.26 -11.04
CA ARG A 232 0.69 0.67 -11.51
C ARG A 232 0.53 1.89 -12.42
N ALA A 233 1.27 2.95 -12.07
CA ALA A 233 1.36 4.16 -12.87
C ALA A 233 2.82 4.44 -13.20
N ARG A 234 3.09 5.03 -14.39
CA ARG A 234 4.44 5.42 -14.79
C ARG A 234 4.56 6.93 -14.87
N LYS A 235 5.71 7.42 -14.41
CA LYS A 235 6.06 8.83 -14.62
C LYS A 235 6.12 9.13 -16.10
N VAL A 236 5.30 10.08 -16.57
CA VAL A 236 5.43 10.62 -17.91
C VAL A 236 6.61 11.58 -17.94
N ALA A 237 7.44 11.48 -19.01
CA ALA A 237 8.64 12.29 -19.18
C ALA A 237 8.31 13.77 -19.41
#